data_76a8d95618ee99b5e80153168c989b57
#
_entry.id   76a8d95618ee99b5e80153168c989b57
#
_cell.length_a   1.000
_cell.length_b   1.000
_cell.length_c   1.000
_cell.angle_alpha   90.00
_cell.angle_beta   90.00
_cell.angle_gamma   90.00
#
_symmetry.space_group_name_H-M   'P 1'
#
loop_
_entity.id
_entity.type
_entity.pdbx_description
1 polymer ?
#
loop_
_entity_poly.entity_id
_entity_poly.type
_entity_poly.pdbx_seq_one_letter_code
_entity_poly.pdbx_strand_id
1 'polypeptide(L)'
;MGIVKIINGDIFAAFDKGKFDIIGHGCNCMNLMGAGIADKISKLYPKAYETDTEVYLYAGGIGHKPCENLLGNFSVARLEQGRIANLYTQLKTGKDARYSALESSLKQLNRYCEVNQLKKVGLPMIGAGIGGLDPQAVTVIINQVMKSVDVYLYVYEGEMYHKLRSGWKNYCEPEYFAGVVTFTDNTVTLFRRRKGKIHQSNPPVEKMSLSNALVTHLSKSNHRIAVTFGSDADTYIYARTDEGIELIFSSPELTFLDAKN
;
A
#
# COMPACT_ATOMS: atom_id res chain seq x y z
N MET A 1 -8.44 -4.36 13.43
CA MET A 1 -8.53 -5.40 12.41
C MET A 1 -7.42 -5.22 11.39
N GLY A 2 -7.57 -4.91 10.17
CA GLY A 2 -6.51 -4.91 9.16
C GLY A 2 -6.67 -6.10 8.21
N ILE A 3 -5.60 -6.62 7.61
CA ILE A 3 -5.68 -7.76 6.71
C ILE A 3 -6.01 -9.04 7.51
N VAL A 4 -7.21 -9.56 7.30
CA VAL A 4 -7.67 -10.80 7.93
C VAL A 4 -7.46 -12.02 7.03
N LYS A 5 -7.34 -11.80 5.71
CA LYS A 5 -7.12 -12.89 4.76
C LYS A 5 -6.43 -12.40 3.49
N ILE A 6 -5.46 -13.20 3.01
CA ILE A 6 -4.85 -13.05 1.70
C ILE A 6 -5.39 -14.17 0.80
N ILE A 7 -5.93 -13.80 -0.36
CA ILE A 7 -6.68 -14.71 -1.24
C ILE A 7 -6.07 -14.67 -2.65
N ASN A 8 -5.74 -15.84 -3.17
CA ASN A 8 -5.50 -15.98 -4.60
C ASN A 8 -6.85 -16.21 -5.30
N GLY A 9 -7.30 -15.24 -6.10
CA GLY A 9 -8.60 -15.34 -6.75
C GLY A 9 -9.08 -14.06 -7.41
N ASP A 10 -10.33 -14.08 -7.88
CA ASP A 10 -10.98 -12.97 -8.54
C ASP A 10 -11.82 -12.15 -7.55
N ILE A 11 -11.41 -10.91 -7.32
CA ILE A 11 -12.09 -9.96 -6.43
C ILE A 11 -13.49 -9.58 -6.96
N PHE A 12 -13.66 -9.51 -8.29
CA PHE A 12 -14.94 -9.13 -8.91
C PHE A 12 -15.99 -10.20 -8.71
N ALA A 13 -15.62 -11.47 -8.95
CA ALA A 13 -16.52 -12.59 -8.69
C ALA A 13 -16.96 -12.70 -7.22
N ALA A 14 -16.11 -12.24 -6.29
CA ALA A 14 -16.46 -12.19 -4.88
C ALA A 14 -17.35 -10.97 -4.55
N PHE A 15 -17.11 -9.82 -5.18
CA PHE A 15 -17.89 -8.61 -5.03
C PHE A 15 -19.32 -8.80 -5.55
N ASP A 16 -19.49 -9.37 -6.73
CA ASP A 16 -20.80 -9.64 -7.34
C ASP A 16 -21.65 -10.61 -6.51
N LYS A 17 -21.00 -11.46 -5.69
CA LYS A 17 -21.66 -12.32 -4.72
C LYS A 17 -21.98 -11.64 -3.37
N GLY A 18 -21.79 -10.33 -3.27
CA GLY A 18 -22.06 -9.57 -2.05
C GLY A 18 -21.15 -9.90 -0.86
N LYS A 19 -19.90 -10.38 -1.12
CA LYS A 19 -18.97 -10.72 -0.03
C LYS A 19 -18.35 -9.51 0.64
N PHE A 20 -18.39 -8.33 0.01
CA PHE A 20 -17.79 -7.09 0.48
C PHE A 20 -18.78 -5.95 0.51
N ASP A 21 -18.69 -5.12 1.53
CA ASP A 21 -19.42 -3.86 1.61
C ASP A 21 -18.86 -2.83 0.62
N ILE A 22 -17.54 -2.93 0.39
CA ILE A 22 -16.79 -2.07 -0.53
C ILE A 22 -15.55 -2.81 -1.07
N ILE A 23 -15.25 -2.58 -2.34
CA ILE A 23 -13.94 -2.91 -2.91
C ILE A 23 -13.22 -1.62 -3.29
N GLY A 24 -11.88 -1.62 -3.24
CA GLY A 24 -11.06 -0.48 -3.66
C GLY A 24 -10.08 -0.86 -4.75
N HIS A 25 -9.68 0.11 -5.57
CA HIS A 25 -8.60 -0.05 -6.54
C HIS A 25 -7.80 1.24 -6.71
N GLY A 26 -6.56 1.12 -7.21
CA GLY A 26 -5.71 2.27 -7.48
C GLY A 26 -6.08 2.96 -8.79
N CYS A 27 -6.19 4.30 -8.74
CA CYS A 27 -6.43 5.18 -9.87
C CYS A 27 -5.29 6.19 -10.06
N ASN A 28 -5.15 6.69 -11.28
CA ASN A 28 -4.37 7.90 -11.55
C ASN A 28 -5.24 9.16 -11.41
N CYS A 29 -4.59 10.31 -11.34
CA CYS A 29 -5.26 11.61 -11.25
C CYS A 29 -5.51 12.24 -12.63
N MET A 30 -5.73 11.44 -13.68
CA MET A 30 -5.93 11.89 -15.06
C MET A 30 -7.29 11.46 -15.63
N ASN A 31 -8.13 10.81 -14.83
CA ASN A 31 -9.39 10.21 -15.27
C ASN A 31 -9.16 9.21 -16.45
N LEU A 32 -8.18 8.33 -16.30
CA LEU A 32 -7.84 7.32 -17.31
C LEU A 32 -7.89 5.93 -16.69
N MET A 33 -8.90 5.14 -17.05
CA MET A 33 -9.08 3.74 -16.63
C MET A 33 -8.85 2.77 -17.80
N GLY A 34 -7.72 2.90 -18.50
CA GLY A 34 -7.44 2.13 -19.72
C GLY A 34 -6.52 0.92 -19.54
N ALA A 35 -6.14 0.55 -18.33
CA ALA A 35 -5.24 -0.58 -18.09
C ALA A 35 -5.47 -1.25 -16.73
N GLY A 36 -5.03 -2.51 -16.64
CA GLY A 36 -5.02 -3.28 -15.39
C GLY A 36 -6.41 -3.48 -14.79
N ILE A 37 -6.48 -3.35 -13.46
CA ILE A 37 -7.74 -3.53 -12.72
C ILE A 37 -8.73 -2.39 -12.99
N ALA A 38 -8.24 -1.16 -13.22
CA ALA A 38 -9.08 0.00 -13.50
C ALA A 38 -9.85 -0.17 -14.83
N ASP A 39 -9.21 -0.73 -15.87
CA ASP A 39 -9.86 -1.04 -17.14
C ASP A 39 -11.00 -2.07 -16.95
N LYS A 40 -10.77 -3.11 -16.16
CA LYS A 40 -11.83 -4.07 -15.83
C LYS A 40 -12.98 -3.41 -15.05
N ILE A 41 -12.68 -2.55 -14.10
CA ILE A 41 -13.69 -1.84 -13.31
C ILE A 41 -14.54 -0.91 -14.20
N SER A 42 -13.92 -0.14 -15.09
CA SER A 42 -14.66 0.75 -15.99
C SER A 42 -15.64 0.01 -16.90
N LYS A 43 -15.29 -1.23 -17.29
CA LYS A 43 -16.13 -2.09 -18.14
C LYS A 43 -17.22 -2.83 -17.39
N LEU A 44 -16.91 -3.37 -16.21
CA LEU A 44 -17.85 -4.15 -15.39
C LEU A 44 -18.78 -3.25 -14.58
N TYR A 45 -18.29 -2.10 -14.15
CA TYR A 45 -18.99 -1.17 -13.26
C TYR A 45 -18.86 0.28 -13.75
N PRO A 46 -19.54 0.66 -14.85
CA PRO A 46 -19.41 1.99 -15.48
C PRO A 46 -19.62 3.14 -14.50
N LYS A 47 -20.48 2.95 -13.48
CA LYS A 47 -20.72 3.96 -12.43
C LYS A 47 -19.45 4.35 -11.67
N ALA A 48 -18.47 3.45 -11.53
CA ALA A 48 -17.20 3.78 -10.90
C ALA A 48 -16.39 4.76 -11.75
N TYR A 49 -16.40 4.61 -13.07
CA TYR A 49 -15.74 5.54 -13.99
C TYR A 49 -16.48 6.87 -14.08
N GLU A 50 -17.82 6.85 -14.12
CA GLU A 50 -18.63 8.08 -14.08
C GLU A 50 -18.31 8.90 -12.81
N THR A 51 -18.26 8.24 -11.65
CA THR A 51 -17.89 8.88 -10.38
C THR A 51 -16.47 9.45 -10.41
N ASP A 52 -15.51 8.72 -10.99
CA ASP A 52 -14.15 9.22 -11.20
C ASP A 52 -14.16 10.49 -12.06
N THR A 53 -14.93 10.51 -13.15
CA THR A 53 -15.06 11.65 -14.06
C THR A 53 -15.66 12.87 -13.35
N GLU A 54 -16.75 12.68 -12.60
CA GLU A 54 -17.39 13.75 -11.83
C GLU A 54 -16.40 14.38 -10.83
N VAL A 55 -15.68 13.55 -10.08
CA VAL A 55 -14.72 14.02 -9.07
C VAL A 55 -13.50 14.67 -9.72
N TYR A 56 -13.01 14.14 -10.85
CA TYR A 56 -11.92 14.72 -11.61
C TYR A 56 -12.25 16.15 -12.07
N LEU A 57 -13.43 16.35 -12.67
CA LEU A 57 -13.89 17.65 -13.12
C LEU A 57 -14.10 18.63 -11.94
N TYR A 58 -14.70 18.14 -10.85
CA TYR A 58 -14.90 18.94 -9.64
C TYR A 58 -13.58 19.40 -9.01
N ALA A 59 -12.56 18.58 -9.05
CA ALA A 59 -11.22 18.92 -8.56
C ALA A 59 -10.44 19.88 -9.48
N GLY A 60 -11.00 20.27 -10.61
CA GLY A 60 -10.40 21.16 -11.61
C GLY A 60 -9.61 20.44 -12.70
N GLY A 61 -9.82 19.14 -12.87
CA GLY A 61 -9.18 18.36 -13.93
C GLY A 61 -9.75 18.70 -15.31
N ILE A 62 -8.89 18.78 -16.33
CA ILE A 62 -9.27 19.13 -17.70
C ILE A 62 -8.46 18.28 -18.69
N GLY A 63 -9.16 17.65 -19.64
CA GLY A 63 -8.54 17.04 -20.83
C GLY A 63 -7.51 15.96 -20.48
N HIS A 64 -7.81 15.14 -19.48
CA HIS A 64 -6.94 14.06 -19.00
C HIS A 64 -5.52 14.49 -18.58
N LYS A 65 -5.38 15.77 -18.16
CA LYS A 65 -4.15 16.25 -17.55
C LYS A 65 -4.08 15.83 -16.07
N PRO A 66 -2.87 15.66 -15.51
CA PRO A 66 -2.73 15.35 -14.10
C PRO A 66 -3.37 16.40 -13.19
N CYS A 67 -4.27 15.99 -12.30
CA CYS A 67 -4.92 16.85 -11.31
C CYS A 67 -4.35 16.54 -9.92
N GLU A 68 -3.42 17.38 -9.44
CA GLU A 68 -2.73 17.16 -8.16
C GLU A 68 -3.68 17.17 -6.96
N ASN A 69 -4.80 17.90 -7.03
CA ASN A 69 -5.80 17.95 -5.98
C ASN A 69 -6.43 16.58 -5.65
N LEU A 70 -6.33 15.61 -6.56
CA LEU A 70 -6.84 14.26 -6.34
C LEU A 70 -5.85 13.36 -5.62
N LEU A 71 -4.55 13.61 -5.76
CA LEU A 71 -3.52 12.68 -5.28
C LEU A 71 -3.64 12.44 -3.76
N GLY A 72 -3.72 11.17 -3.39
CA GLY A 72 -3.91 10.75 -1.99
C GLY A 72 -5.36 10.85 -1.50
N ASN A 73 -6.31 11.28 -2.35
CA ASN A 73 -7.73 11.28 -2.07
C ASN A 73 -8.41 10.01 -2.61
N PHE A 74 -9.73 9.94 -2.51
CA PHE A 74 -10.53 8.85 -3.05
C PHE A 74 -11.92 9.32 -3.45
N SER A 75 -12.59 8.56 -4.32
CA SER A 75 -14.02 8.71 -4.63
C SER A 75 -14.75 7.38 -4.45
N VAL A 76 -16.08 7.40 -4.30
CA VAL A 76 -16.88 6.19 -4.05
C VAL A 76 -18.11 6.15 -4.95
N ALA A 77 -18.17 5.14 -5.79
CA ALA A 77 -19.38 4.78 -6.53
C ALA A 77 -20.23 3.83 -5.68
N ARG A 78 -21.56 4.06 -5.66
CA ARG A 78 -22.54 3.20 -4.99
C ARG A 78 -23.26 2.36 -6.03
N LEU A 79 -23.32 1.06 -5.80
CA LEU A 79 -23.94 0.05 -6.63
C LEU A 79 -24.91 -0.77 -5.80
N GLU A 80 -25.76 -1.58 -6.43
CA GLU A 80 -26.71 -2.44 -5.71
C GLU A 80 -26.03 -3.47 -4.81
N GLN A 81 -24.95 -4.10 -5.30
CA GLN A 81 -24.20 -5.15 -4.58
C GLN A 81 -23.19 -4.59 -3.57
N GLY A 82 -22.93 -3.28 -3.54
CA GLY A 82 -21.93 -2.68 -2.65
C GLY A 82 -21.38 -1.37 -3.18
N ARG A 83 -20.12 -1.07 -2.84
CA ARG A 83 -19.45 0.18 -3.23
C ARG A 83 -18.10 -0.09 -3.87
N ILE A 84 -17.67 0.82 -4.73
CA ILE A 84 -16.32 0.80 -5.33
C ILE A 84 -15.62 2.11 -4.99
N ALA A 85 -14.45 2.01 -4.37
CA ALA A 85 -13.58 3.14 -4.07
C ALA A 85 -12.47 3.26 -5.14
N ASN A 86 -12.42 4.40 -5.81
CA ASN A 86 -11.32 4.83 -6.67
C ASN A 86 -10.28 5.53 -5.80
N LEU A 87 -9.14 4.94 -5.56
CA LEU A 87 -8.08 5.47 -4.69
C LEU A 87 -7.01 6.13 -5.57
N TYR A 88 -6.84 7.44 -5.46
CA TYR A 88 -5.92 8.20 -6.30
C TYR A 88 -4.47 8.04 -5.80
N THR A 89 -3.85 6.93 -6.15
CA THR A 89 -2.54 6.52 -5.65
C THR A 89 -1.36 6.95 -6.54
N GLN A 90 -1.65 7.46 -7.73
CA GLN A 90 -0.64 7.93 -8.69
C GLN A 90 -1.12 9.18 -9.43
N LEU A 91 -0.20 10.09 -9.72
CA LEU A 91 -0.53 11.34 -10.42
C LEU A 91 -0.76 11.10 -11.91
N LYS A 92 0.12 10.28 -12.51
CA LYS A 92 0.13 9.93 -13.94
C LYS A 92 -0.07 8.44 -14.16
N THR A 93 -0.30 8.05 -15.41
CA THR A 93 -0.30 6.62 -15.81
C THR A 93 1.11 6.03 -15.76
N GLY A 94 1.21 4.70 -15.64
CA GLY A 94 2.49 3.98 -15.61
C GLY A 94 3.08 3.84 -14.20
N LYS A 95 4.40 3.80 -14.08
CA LYS A 95 5.12 3.65 -12.80
C LYS A 95 5.19 4.97 -12.04
N ASP A 96 4.08 5.39 -11.49
CA ASP A 96 3.97 6.66 -10.77
C ASP A 96 3.18 6.54 -9.45
N ALA A 97 2.87 5.32 -9.02
CA ALA A 97 2.22 5.14 -7.73
C ALA A 97 3.15 5.54 -6.57
N ARG A 98 2.59 6.18 -5.55
CA ARG A 98 3.34 6.76 -4.43
C ARG A 98 2.86 6.18 -3.11
N TYR A 99 3.78 5.84 -2.23
CA TYR A 99 3.45 5.29 -0.92
C TYR A 99 2.64 6.27 -0.07
N SER A 100 3.00 7.55 -0.07
CA SER A 100 2.27 8.60 0.66
C SER A 100 0.83 8.77 0.15
N ALA A 101 0.62 8.71 -1.16
CA ALA A 101 -0.71 8.81 -1.76
C ALA A 101 -1.56 7.56 -1.45
N LEU A 102 -0.95 6.36 -1.50
CA LEU A 102 -1.60 5.12 -1.08
C LEU A 102 -2.02 5.19 0.40
N GLU A 103 -1.12 5.58 1.28
CA GLU A 103 -1.37 5.71 2.71
C GLU A 103 -2.50 6.71 2.98
N SER A 104 -2.45 7.91 2.37
CA SER A 104 -3.44 8.95 2.54
C SER A 104 -4.83 8.51 2.07
N SER A 105 -4.94 7.94 0.86
CA SER A 105 -6.23 7.47 0.32
C SER A 105 -6.81 6.32 1.15
N LEU A 106 -5.98 5.41 1.66
CA LEU A 106 -6.42 4.34 2.55
C LEU A 106 -6.86 4.85 3.94
N LYS A 107 -6.19 5.85 4.52
CA LYS A 107 -6.64 6.50 5.78
C LYS A 107 -8.04 7.08 5.62
N GLN A 108 -8.29 7.76 4.52
CA GLN A 108 -9.60 8.31 4.22
C GLN A 108 -10.65 7.22 3.97
N LEU A 109 -10.32 6.16 3.23
CA LEU A 109 -11.18 5.00 3.03
C LEU A 109 -11.53 4.31 4.37
N ASN A 110 -10.54 4.10 5.25
CA ASN A 110 -10.77 3.52 6.56
C ASN A 110 -11.76 4.34 7.39
N ARG A 111 -11.57 5.67 7.43
CA ARG A 111 -12.51 6.58 8.10
C ARG A 111 -13.89 6.56 7.46
N TYR A 112 -13.97 6.53 6.14
CA TYR A 112 -15.23 6.41 5.42
C TYR A 112 -15.98 5.13 5.77
N CYS A 113 -15.29 4.00 5.82
CA CYS A 113 -15.85 2.73 6.23
C CYS A 113 -16.37 2.78 7.68
N GLU A 114 -15.61 3.36 8.59
CA GLU A 114 -16.00 3.54 9.99
C GLU A 114 -17.29 4.35 10.12
N VAL A 115 -17.37 5.53 9.52
CA VAL A 115 -18.53 6.42 9.53
C VAL A 115 -19.76 5.76 8.89
N ASN A 116 -19.58 4.99 7.83
CA ASN A 116 -20.67 4.29 7.13
C ASN A 116 -20.93 2.88 7.65
N GLN A 117 -20.28 2.45 8.74
CA GLN A 117 -20.42 1.14 9.38
C GLN A 117 -20.14 -0.04 8.43
N LEU A 118 -19.26 0.16 7.44
CA LEU A 118 -18.79 -0.90 6.55
C LEU A 118 -17.75 -1.75 7.28
N LYS A 119 -17.82 -3.07 7.12
CA LYS A 119 -16.98 -4.01 7.87
C LYS A 119 -16.02 -4.81 6.99
N LYS A 120 -16.45 -5.17 5.78
CA LYS A 120 -15.69 -6.06 4.88
C LYS A 120 -15.22 -5.30 3.65
N VAL A 121 -13.91 -5.20 3.51
CA VAL A 121 -13.26 -4.48 2.42
C VAL A 121 -12.45 -5.45 1.58
N GLY A 122 -12.72 -5.50 0.27
CA GLY A 122 -11.88 -6.22 -0.69
C GLY A 122 -10.86 -5.27 -1.33
N LEU A 123 -9.58 -5.59 -1.28
CA LEU A 123 -8.52 -4.83 -1.94
C LEU A 123 -7.65 -5.74 -2.79
N PRO A 124 -7.28 -5.32 -4.02
CA PRO A 124 -6.18 -5.94 -4.74
C PRO A 124 -4.85 -5.39 -4.21
N MET A 125 -3.74 -5.84 -4.79
CA MET A 125 -2.40 -5.30 -4.53
C MET A 125 -2.23 -3.93 -5.19
N ILE A 126 -2.78 -2.89 -4.56
CA ILE A 126 -2.90 -1.53 -5.10
C ILE A 126 -1.51 -0.94 -5.39
N GLY A 127 -1.31 -0.45 -6.61
CA GLY A 127 -0.06 0.20 -7.03
C GLY A 127 1.12 -0.75 -7.28
N ALA A 128 1.04 -2.03 -6.90
CA ALA A 128 2.16 -2.96 -7.02
C ALA A 128 2.33 -3.58 -8.43
N GLY A 129 1.33 -3.46 -9.29
CA GLY A 129 1.44 -3.86 -10.70
C GLY A 129 2.09 -2.77 -11.56
N ILE A 130 1.30 -2.18 -12.45
CA ILE A 130 1.75 -1.11 -13.38
C ILE A 130 2.30 0.11 -12.60
N GLY A 131 1.76 0.42 -11.42
CA GLY A 131 2.19 1.54 -10.58
C GLY A 131 3.60 1.41 -10.01
N GLY A 132 4.15 0.20 -9.92
CA GLY A 132 5.55 -0.08 -9.58
C GLY A 132 5.91 -0.04 -8.10
N LEU A 133 4.93 -0.05 -7.19
CA LEU A 133 5.18 -0.19 -5.74
C LEU A 133 5.60 -1.61 -5.40
N ASP A 134 6.36 -1.76 -4.33
CA ASP A 134 6.73 -3.06 -3.79
C ASP A 134 5.52 -3.73 -3.10
N PRO A 135 5.17 -4.99 -3.44
CA PRO A 135 4.01 -5.66 -2.87
C PRO A 135 4.08 -5.86 -1.34
N GLN A 136 5.27 -6.06 -0.79
CA GLN A 136 5.43 -6.22 0.65
C GLN A 136 5.14 -4.90 1.37
N ALA A 137 5.67 -3.78 0.84
CA ALA A 137 5.41 -2.45 1.36
C ALA A 137 3.90 -2.12 1.31
N VAL A 138 3.24 -2.41 0.17
CA VAL A 138 1.80 -2.21 0.00
C VAL A 138 1.01 -3.01 1.04
N THR A 139 1.36 -4.28 1.25
CA THR A 139 0.70 -5.14 2.26
C THR A 139 0.84 -4.56 3.65
N VAL A 140 2.02 -4.08 4.01
CA VAL A 140 2.28 -3.45 5.30
C VAL A 140 1.43 -2.20 5.49
N ILE A 141 1.42 -1.29 4.51
CA ILE A 141 0.62 -0.05 4.57
C ILE A 141 -0.87 -0.37 4.72
N ILE A 142 -1.41 -1.27 3.90
CA ILE A 142 -2.82 -1.67 4.01
C ILE A 142 -3.14 -2.16 5.42
N ASN A 143 -2.31 -3.05 5.96
CA ASN A 143 -2.53 -3.61 7.28
C ASN A 143 -2.51 -2.56 8.39
N GLN A 144 -1.60 -1.61 8.31
CA GLN A 144 -1.44 -0.60 9.35
C GLN A 144 -2.50 0.49 9.29
N VAL A 145 -2.98 0.80 8.11
CA VAL A 145 -3.94 1.89 7.92
C VAL A 145 -5.39 1.44 8.09
N MET A 146 -5.74 0.26 7.58
CA MET A 146 -7.13 -0.22 7.53
C MET A 146 -7.57 -0.94 8.82
N LYS A 147 -7.35 -0.31 9.97
CA LYS A 147 -7.57 -0.95 11.30
C LYS A 147 -9.03 -1.07 11.73
N SER A 148 -9.94 -0.29 11.17
CA SER A 148 -11.37 -0.30 11.57
C SER A 148 -12.20 -1.36 10.84
N VAL A 149 -11.61 -2.08 9.88
CA VAL A 149 -12.31 -3.02 8.98
C VAL A 149 -11.55 -4.32 8.82
N ASP A 150 -12.25 -5.33 8.32
CA ASP A 150 -11.67 -6.59 7.87
C ASP A 150 -11.28 -6.49 6.40
N VAL A 151 -9.98 -6.49 6.13
CA VAL A 151 -9.46 -6.44 4.76
C VAL A 151 -9.20 -7.84 4.22
N TYR A 152 -9.75 -8.11 3.05
CA TYR A 152 -9.49 -9.29 2.25
C TYR A 152 -8.62 -8.88 1.06
N LEU A 153 -7.32 -9.23 1.13
CA LEU A 153 -6.33 -8.85 0.12
C LEU A 153 -6.29 -9.90 -0.99
N TYR A 154 -6.58 -9.47 -2.22
CA TYR A 154 -6.59 -10.34 -3.40
C TYR A 154 -5.29 -10.23 -4.17
N VAL A 155 -4.67 -11.38 -4.43
CA VAL A 155 -3.39 -11.51 -5.15
C VAL A 155 -3.55 -12.57 -6.23
N TYR A 156 -3.18 -12.21 -7.46
CA TYR A 156 -3.33 -13.11 -8.61
C TYR A 156 -2.13 -14.05 -8.83
N GLU A 157 -0.94 -13.63 -8.42
CA GLU A 157 0.27 -14.39 -8.69
C GLU A 157 0.55 -15.38 -7.57
N GLY A 158 0.59 -16.67 -7.89
CA GLY A 158 0.72 -17.75 -6.92
C GLY A 158 1.97 -17.63 -6.02
N GLU A 159 3.13 -17.30 -6.60
CA GLU A 159 4.37 -17.11 -5.83
C GLU A 159 4.26 -15.94 -4.85
N MET A 160 3.74 -14.80 -5.29
CA MET A 160 3.50 -13.64 -4.43
C MET A 160 2.51 -13.98 -3.31
N TYR A 161 1.45 -14.72 -3.62
CA TYR A 161 0.47 -15.15 -2.62
C TYR A 161 1.12 -16.00 -1.53
N HIS A 162 1.94 -16.97 -1.89
CA HIS A 162 2.62 -17.83 -0.92
C HIS A 162 3.62 -17.03 -0.07
N LYS A 163 4.40 -16.16 -0.68
CA LYS A 163 5.38 -15.31 0.00
C LYS A 163 4.72 -14.36 1.01
N LEU A 164 3.65 -13.68 0.62
CA LEU A 164 2.92 -12.76 1.50
C LEU A 164 2.22 -13.51 2.65
N ARG A 165 1.66 -14.69 2.36
CA ARG A 165 0.98 -15.50 3.37
C ARG A 165 1.92 -16.07 4.42
N SER A 166 3.13 -16.48 4.04
CA SER A 166 4.13 -16.98 5.00
C SER A 166 4.66 -15.87 5.90
N GLY A 167 5.05 -14.74 5.33
CA GLY A 167 5.56 -13.59 6.09
C GLY A 167 4.55 -12.98 7.07
N TRP A 168 3.27 -13.06 6.74
CA TRP A 168 2.19 -12.52 7.57
C TRP A 168 2.04 -13.15 8.96
N LYS A 169 2.48 -14.38 9.15
CA LYS A 169 2.26 -15.14 10.40
C LYS A 169 3.34 -14.98 11.45
N ASN A 170 4.48 -14.41 11.11
CA ASN A 170 5.68 -14.44 11.95
C ASN A 170 6.02 -13.06 12.51
N TYR A 171 5.25 -12.58 13.48
CA TYR A 171 5.62 -11.41 14.25
C TYR A 171 6.51 -11.85 15.43
N CYS A 172 7.69 -11.26 15.52
CA CYS A 172 8.51 -11.37 16.72
C CYS A 172 9.12 -10.00 17.03
N GLU A 173 9.31 -9.72 18.32
CA GLU A 173 9.99 -8.50 18.73
C GLU A 173 11.42 -8.49 18.22
N PRO A 174 11.87 -7.40 17.59
CA PRO A 174 13.25 -7.29 17.14
C PRO A 174 14.16 -6.91 18.30
N GLU A 175 15.22 -7.68 18.46
CA GLU A 175 16.28 -7.38 19.44
C GLU A 175 17.30 -6.38 18.86
N TYR A 176 17.32 -6.22 17.52
CA TYR A 176 18.43 -5.54 16.87
C TYR A 176 18.08 -5.02 15.47
N PHE A 177 18.50 -3.80 15.14
CA PHE A 177 18.31 -3.16 13.86
C PHE A 177 19.62 -2.86 13.15
N ALA A 178 19.73 -3.22 11.87
CA ALA A 178 20.84 -2.84 11.01
C ALA A 178 20.71 -1.41 10.47
N GLY A 179 19.48 -0.91 10.34
CA GLY A 179 19.20 0.41 9.82
C GLY A 179 17.70 0.69 9.70
N VAL A 180 17.38 1.83 9.15
CA VAL A 180 16.02 2.29 8.87
C VAL A 180 15.91 2.65 7.40
N VAL A 181 14.82 2.25 6.76
CA VAL A 181 14.48 2.62 5.40
C VAL A 181 13.19 3.44 5.42
N THR A 182 13.23 4.63 4.88
CA THR A 182 12.06 5.51 4.77
C THR A 182 11.65 5.64 3.31
N PHE A 183 10.38 5.40 3.03
CA PHE A 183 9.77 5.58 1.73
C PHE A 183 8.88 6.82 1.74
N THR A 184 9.16 7.76 0.84
CA THR A 184 8.37 8.98 0.65
C THR A 184 8.34 9.30 -0.83
N ASP A 185 7.16 9.40 -1.43
CA ASP A 185 6.96 9.88 -2.82
C ASP A 185 7.95 9.29 -3.84
N ASN A 186 8.08 7.98 -3.89
CA ASN A 186 9.02 7.25 -4.76
C ASN A 186 10.52 7.43 -4.40
N THR A 187 10.82 8.08 -3.30
CA THR A 187 12.19 8.22 -2.80
C THR A 187 12.41 7.26 -1.63
N VAL A 188 13.54 6.60 -1.64
CA VAL A 188 13.98 5.72 -0.54
C VAL A 188 15.16 6.37 0.16
N THR A 189 14.98 6.69 1.44
CA THR A 189 16.07 7.15 2.29
C THR A 189 16.54 6.02 3.18
N LEU A 190 17.83 5.74 3.14
CA LEU A 190 18.45 4.69 3.92
C LEU A 190 19.18 5.28 5.12
N PHE A 191 18.85 4.79 6.31
CA PHE A 191 19.55 5.12 7.54
C PHE A 191 20.28 3.86 8.02
N ARG A 192 21.58 3.94 8.18
CA ARG A 192 22.42 2.83 8.65
C ARG A 192 22.79 3.03 10.12
N ARG A 193 22.70 1.96 10.90
CA ARG A 193 23.22 1.96 12.27
C ARG A 193 24.74 1.82 12.23
N ARG A 194 25.43 2.78 12.80
CA ARG A 194 26.89 2.73 12.97
C ARG A 194 27.24 3.17 14.39
N LYS A 195 27.93 2.32 15.14
CA LYS A 195 28.30 2.57 16.55
C LYS A 195 27.12 2.99 17.44
N GLY A 196 25.97 2.31 17.28
CA GLY A 196 24.75 2.60 18.04
C GLY A 196 23.95 3.81 17.57
N LYS A 197 24.40 4.58 16.59
CA LYS A 197 23.71 5.75 16.03
C LYS A 197 23.18 5.45 14.64
N ILE A 198 22.03 6.04 14.30
CA ILE A 198 21.45 5.97 12.96
C ILE A 198 22.00 7.12 12.13
N HIS A 199 22.54 6.80 10.95
CA HIS A 199 23.08 7.75 10.01
C HIS A 199 22.38 7.62 8.66
N GLN A 200 21.98 8.75 8.09
CA GLN A 200 21.45 8.79 6.72
C GLN A 200 22.56 8.42 5.75
N SER A 201 22.24 7.56 4.78
CA SER A 201 23.15 7.28 3.67
C SER A 201 23.05 8.43 2.64
N ASN A 202 24.17 8.93 2.19
CA ASN A 202 24.26 9.90 1.10
C ASN A 202 24.79 9.22 -0.18
N PRO A 203 24.19 9.49 -1.34
CA PRO A 203 22.93 10.20 -1.55
C PRO A 203 21.71 9.33 -1.26
N PRO A 204 20.50 9.90 -1.06
CA PRO A 204 19.26 9.11 -1.00
C PRO A 204 19.08 8.36 -2.31
N VAL A 205 18.64 7.11 -2.23
CA VAL A 205 18.45 6.26 -3.40
C VAL A 205 17.04 6.46 -3.94
N GLU A 206 16.92 7.16 -5.05
CA GLU A 206 15.62 7.35 -5.71
C GLU A 206 15.14 6.06 -6.39
N LYS A 207 13.82 5.81 -6.32
CA LYS A 207 13.13 4.73 -7.04
C LYS A 207 13.58 3.30 -6.74
N MET A 208 14.16 3.06 -5.59
CA MET A 208 14.47 1.70 -5.14
C MET A 208 13.20 1.04 -4.60
N SER A 209 12.92 -0.21 -4.99
CA SER A 209 11.87 -0.99 -4.35
C SER A 209 12.25 -1.35 -2.92
N LEU A 210 11.25 -1.62 -2.06
CA LEU A 210 11.48 -2.09 -0.71
C LEU A 210 12.34 -3.37 -0.72
N SER A 211 12.03 -4.32 -1.59
CA SER A 211 12.79 -5.57 -1.72
C SER A 211 14.26 -5.32 -2.01
N ASN A 212 14.58 -4.41 -2.95
CA ASN A 212 15.97 -4.09 -3.27
C ASN A 212 16.68 -3.38 -2.12
N ALA A 213 16.00 -2.46 -1.43
CA ALA A 213 16.54 -1.78 -0.25
C ALA A 213 16.89 -2.79 0.85
N LEU A 214 15.98 -3.72 1.13
CA LEU A 214 16.15 -4.76 2.14
C LEU A 214 17.28 -5.74 1.77
N VAL A 215 17.32 -6.22 0.51
CA VAL A 215 18.39 -7.09 0.03
C VAL A 215 19.75 -6.42 0.15
N THR A 216 19.87 -5.15 -0.20
CA THR A 216 21.11 -4.40 -0.10
C THR A 216 21.65 -4.35 1.33
N HIS A 217 20.76 -4.24 2.33
CA HIS A 217 21.15 -4.10 3.73
C HIS A 217 21.21 -5.42 4.50
N LEU A 218 20.36 -6.40 4.15
CA LEU A 218 20.27 -7.69 4.84
C LEU A 218 21.14 -8.78 4.20
N SER A 219 21.69 -8.53 3.01
CA SER A 219 22.42 -9.56 2.23
C SER A 219 23.65 -10.17 2.92
N LYS A 220 24.19 -9.53 3.95
CA LYS A 220 25.46 -9.92 4.59
C LYS A 220 25.36 -10.26 6.08
N SER A 221 24.18 -10.22 6.67
CA SER A 221 24.05 -10.43 8.12
C SER A 221 22.62 -10.82 8.50
N ASN A 222 22.46 -11.48 9.64
CA ASN A 222 21.17 -11.78 10.26
C ASN A 222 20.53 -10.53 10.92
N HIS A 223 20.88 -9.37 10.44
CA HIS A 223 20.37 -8.11 10.98
C HIS A 223 18.95 -7.81 10.49
N ARG A 224 18.24 -7.03 11.26
CA ARG A 224 16.89 -6.56 10.97
C ARG A 224 16.94 -5.14 10.44
N ILE A 225 15.97 -4.77 9.62
CA ILE A 225 15.81 -3.41 9.10
C ILE A 225 14.46 -2.87 9.54
N ALA A 226 14.47 -1.71 10.18
CA ALA A 226 13.27 -0.93 10.42
C ALA A 226 12.93 -0.14 9.16
N VAL A 227 11.67 -0.17 8.75
CA VAL A 227 11.16 0.52 7.59
C VAL A 227 10.05 1.46 8.02
N THR A 228 10.14 2.73 7.62
CA THR A 228 9.12 3.73 7.89
C THR A 228 8.45 4.18 6.60
N PHE A 229 7.14 4.40 6.64
CA PHE A 229 6.34 4.87 5.51
C PHE A 229 5.62 6.16 5.90
N GLY A 230 5.72 7.18 5.04
CA GLY A 230 5.08 8.47 5.28
C GLY A 230 5.79 9.31 6.34
N SER A 231 5.16 10.40 6.74
CA SER A 231 5.69 11.38 7.70
C SER A 231 5.44 11.02 9.17
N ASP A 232 4.40 10.21 9.44
CA ASP A 232 3.97 9.83 10.80
C ASP A 232 4.22 8.33 10.99
N ALA A 233 5.43 8.05 11.19
CA ALA A 233 6.05 6.79 10.96
C ALA A 233 5.68 5.67 11.91
N ASP A 234 4.77 4.82 11.49
CA ASP A 234 4.76 3.44 11.95
C ASP A 234 6.03 2.74 11.47
N THR A 235 6.70 2.02 12.35
CA THR A 235 7.90 1.28 12.01
C THR A 235 7.58 -0.19 11.76
N TYR A 236 8.11 -0.69 10.67
CA TYR A 236 8.01 -2.07 10.25
C TYR A 236 9.38 -2.70 10.25
N ILE A 237 9.48 -3.92 10.74
CA ILE A 237 10.76 -4.59 10.86
C ILE A 237 10.78 -5.80 9.99
N TYR A 238 11.76 -5.81 9.11
CA TYR A 238 12.04 -6.92 8.22
C TYR A 238 13.31 -7.64 8.65
N ALA A 239 13.30 -8.95 8.54
CA ALA A 239 14.48 -9.79 8.71
C ALA A 239 14.68 -10.68 7.50
N ARG A 240 15.91 -11.09 7.27
CA ARG A 240 16.22 -12.17 6.34
C ARG A 240 15.98 -13.50 7.04
N THR A 241 15.21 -14.37 6.41
CA THR A 241 14.99 -15.75 6.80
C THR A 241 15.50 -16.68 5.69
N ASP A 242 15.46 -17.98 5.92
CA ASP A 242 15.81 -18.97 4.89
C ASP A 242 14.83 -18.95 3.71
N GLU A 243 13.60 -18.47 3.94
CA GLU A 243 12.55 -18.32 2.92
C GLU A 243 12.57 -16.97 2.20
N GLY A 244 13.44 -16.03 2.60
CA GLY A 244 13.58 -14.71 1.98
C GLY A 244 13.59 -13.56 2.98
N ILE A 245 12.96 -12.45 2.62
CA ILE A 245 12.82 -11.26 3.47
C ILE A 245 11.39 -11.19 3.98
N GLU A 246 11.21 -11.20 5.28
CA GLU A 246 9.91 -11.24 5.91
C GLU A 246 9.70 -10.08 6.86
N LEU A 247 8.44 -9.61 6.94
CA LEU A 247 7.99 -8.70 8.00
C LEU A 247 7.88 -9.51 9.30
N ILE A 248 8.71 -9.20 10.28
CA ILE A 248 8.73 -9.90 11.56
C ILE A 248 8.03 -9.12 12.67
N PHE A 249 7.86 -7.82 12.50
CA PHE A 249 7.22 -6.96 13.49
C PHE A 249 6.72 -5.66 12.87
N SER A 250 5.63 -5.11 13.42
CA SER A 250 5.19 -3.75 13.13
C SER A 250 4.69 -3.06 14.40
N SER A 251 5.21 -1.87 14.69
CA SER A 251 4.76 -1.03 15.81
C SER A 251 5.11 0.43 15.55
N PRO A 252 4.20 1.36 15.84
CA PRO A 252 4.50 2.78 15.77
C PRO A 252 5.52 3.24 16.83
N GLU A 253 5.70 2.49 17.91
CA GLU A 253 6.57 2.87 19.02
C GLU A 253 8.06 2.66 18.75
N LEU A 254 8.42 1.82 17.78
CA LEU A 254 9.81 1.44 17.53
C LEU A 254 10.60 2.41 16.66
N THR A 255 9.95 3.36 16.02
CA THR A 255 10.59 4.31 15.10
C THR A 255 11.70 5.13 15.75
N PHE A 256 11.59 5.41 17.03
CA PHE A 256 12.44 6.35 17.74
C PHE A 256 13.26 5.74 18.87
N LEU A 257 13.00 4.51 19.27
CA LEU A 257 13.70 3.87 20.39
C LEU A 257 15.20 3.75 20.14
N ASP A 258 15.60 3.50 18.89
CA ASP A 258 17.00 3.35 18.50
C ASP A 258 17.69 4.63 18.01
N ALA A 259 16.94 5.70 17.82
CA ALA A 259 17.51 7.02 17.47
C ALA A 259 18.02 7.80 18.70
N LYS A 260 17.65 7.36 19.92
CA LYS A 260 17.98 8.05 21.17
C LYS A 260 19.06 7.36 22.01
N ASN A 261 19.49 6.17 21.62
CA ASN A 261 20.54 5.41 22.33
C ASN A 261 21.84 5.35 21.54
#